data_5e02e3e3421ca8d14b4bf52071507731
#
_entry.id   5e02e3e3421ca8d14b4bf52071507731
#
_cell.length_a   1.000
_cell.length_b   1.000
_cell.length_c   1.000
_cell.angle_alpha   90.00
_cell.angle_beta   90.00
_cell.angle_gamma   90.00
#
_symmetry.space_group_name_H-M   'P 1'
#
loop_
_entity.id
_entity.type
_entity.pdbx_description
1 polymer ?
#
loop_
_entity_poly.entity_id
_entity_poly.type
_entity_poly.pdbx_seq_one_letter_code
_entity_poly.pdbx_strand_id
1 'polypeptide(L)'
;LISDLMGVVGNVVEVETSYVREYNTQYAAHILGYVQAMSEEDMEKYRPQDENSGYDYDTKVGRDGVEYTFEDWLHGTNGTARVTRTSSGTITSTVYTEDPVPGNHVYLTIDIQLQEAVERILETGIYELQLKRDEDNAKYTMEGKLDEVREDIQGGAIVVVDVKTGEPLAIASYPTFDLSSIIEDYSDLLEAENDPLFNRALNGAYEPGSTFKPCTAIAGLTENIINTETQIECTGLFTKYADQGYAPACWIYTQTDGQLTHGYDNVTEAIKDSCNVFFYTVADNLGIRKLMEYAKNFGLGESTGIELSETTGNMSNPDNHLNYDVDSWVDGDTVQ
;
A
#
# COMPACT_ATOMS: atom_id res chain seq x y z
N LEU A 1 37.34 -25.49 -8.16
CA LEU A 1 37.78 -24.15 -7.70
C LEU A 1 38.13 -24.15 -6.21
N ILE A 2 37.24 -24.59 -5.29
CA ILE A 2 37.47 -24.67 -3.84
C ILE A 2 38.67 -25.59 -3.54
N SER A 3 38.66 -26.79 -4.15
CA SER A 3 39.78 -27.75 -4.02
C SER A 3 41.09 -27.22 -4.55
N ASP A 4 41.06 -26.41 -5.61
CA ASP A 4 42.27 -25.84 -6.22
C ASP A 4 42.80 -24.65 -5.36
N LEU A 5 41.90 -23.87 -4.76
CA LEU A 5 42.27 -22.79 -3.83
C LEU A 5 42.89 -23.34 -2.52
N MET A 6 42.30 -24.40 -1.95
CA MET A 6 42.85 -25.06 -0.76
C MET A 6 44.24 -25.67 -1.00
N GLY A 7 44.51 -26.13 -2.25
CA GLY A 7 45.85 -26.62 -2.64
C GLY A 7 46.94 -25.53 -2.77
N VAL A 8 46.52 -24.28 -3.01
CA VAL A 8 47.47 -23.15 -3.23
C VAL A 8 47.70 -22.35 -1.96
N VAL A 9 46.71 -22.19 -1.09
CA VAL A 9 46.76 -21.26 0.07
C VAL A 9 46.97 -21.99 1.40
N GLY A 10 46.93 -23.31 1.41
CA GLY A 10 47.11 -24.12 2.63
C GLY A 10 45.98 -23.85 3.65
N ASN A 11 46.31 -23.93 4.93
CA ASN A 11 45.36 -23.78 6.05
C ASN A 11 45.02 -22.32 6.41
N VAL A 12 45.27 -21.38 5.51
CA VAL A 12 44.98 -19.95 5.72
C VAL A 12 43.56 -19.57 5.27
N VAL A 13 42.90 -20.42 4.50
CA VAL A 13 41.53 -20.19 4.02
C VAL A 13 40.59 -21.17 4.70
N GLU A 14 39.62 -20.66 5.44
CA GLU A 14 38.47 -21.39 5.95
C GLU A 14 37.33 -21.26 4.93
N VAL A 15 36.70 -22.38 4.58
CA VAL A 15 35.55 -22.39 3.66
C VAL A 15 34.34 -22.68 4.49
N GLU A 16 33.43 -21.72 4.56
CA GLU A 16 32.14 -21.85 5.22
C GLU A 16 31.03 -21.97 4.19
N THR A 17 30.00 -22.72 4.53
CA THR A 17 28.79 -22.79 3.72
C THR A 17 27.80 -21.76 4.25
N SER A 18 27.35 -20.87 3.39
CA SER A 18 26.34 -19.87 3.71
C SER A 18 25.11 -20.05 2.82
N TYR A 19 23.96 -19.70 3.32
CA TYR A 19 22.72 -19.67 2.57
C TYR A 19 22.46 -18.26 2.08
N VAL A 20 22.01 -18.15 0.83
CA VAL A 20 21.63 -16.88 0.20
C VAL A 20 20.15 -16.97 -0.16
N ARG A 21 19.39 -15.93 0.20
CA ARG A 21 18.01 -15.80 -0.27
C ARG A 21 18.03 -15.51 -1.76
N GLU A 22 17.29 -16.30 -2.54
CA GLU A 22 17.15 -16.14 -3.98
C GLU A 22 15.68 -15.85 -4.29
N TYR A 23 15.43 -14.79 -5.04
CA TYR A 23 14.11 -14.41 -5.50
C TYR A 23 13.95 -14.87 -6.95
N ASN A 24 13.09 -15.86 -7.18
CA ASN A 24 12.84 -16.44 -8.50
C ASN A 24 11.81 -15.64 -9.33
N THR A 25 11.49 -14.43 -8.93
CA THR A 25 10.60 -13.50 -9.62
C THR A 25 11.12 -12.09 -9.49
N GLN A 26 10.86 -11.27 -10.48
CA GLN A 26 11.09 -9.82 -10.44
C GLN A 26 9.82 -9.03 -10.04
N TYR A 27 8.71 -9.75 -9.81
CA TYR A 27 7.42 -9.19 -9.43
C TYR A 27 7.12 -9.43 -7.94
N ALA A 28 6.09 -8.74 -7.44
CA ALA A 28 5.63 -8.84 -6.05
C ALA A 28 6.66 -8.37 -5.01
N ALA A 29 7.56 -7.43 -5.36
CA ALA A 29 8.62 -6.97 -4.48
C ALA A 29 8.09 -6.47 -3.12
N HIS A 30 7.07 -5.61 -3.12
CA HIS A 30 6.45 -5.07 -1.91
C HIS A 30 5.66 -6.11 -1.09
N ILE A 31 5.29 -7.25 -1.70
CA ILE A 31 4.58 -8.33 -1.01
C ILE A 31 5.58 -9.28 -0.38
N LEU A 32 6.56 -9.74 -1.18
CA LEU A 32 7.57 -10.68 -0.72
C LEU A 32 8.46 -10.06 0.36
N GLY A 33 8.84 -8.81 0.15
CA GLY A 33 9.82 -8.16 1.02
C GLY A 33 11.22 -8.71 0.79
N TYR A 34 12.13 -8.41 1.69
CA TYR A 34 13.54 -8.79 1.57
C TYR A 34 14.15 -9.11 2.93
N VAL A 35 15.30 -9.80 2.90
CA VAL A 35 16.09 -10.14 4.09
C VAL A 35 17.36 -9.31 4.13
N GLN A 36 17.77 -8.88 5.33
CA GLN A 36 19.00 -8.14 5.57
C GLN A 36 19.63 -8.56 6.89
N ALA A 37 20.93 -8.29 7.08
CA ALA A 37 21.60 -8.53 8.34
C ALA A 37 20.88 -7.81 9.50
N MET A 38 20.88 -8.45 10.67
CA MET A 38 20.24 -7.90 11.86
C MET A 38 20.87 -6.57 12.28
N SER A 39 20.04 -5.64 12.72
CA SER A 39 20.42 -4.41 13.41
C SER A 39 20.57 -4.67 14.92
N GLU A 40 21.03 -3.67 15.67
CA GLU A 40 21.06 -3.73 17.14
C GLU A 40 19.65 -3.95 17.73
N GLU A 41 18.63 -3.34 17.14
CA GLU A 41 17.23 -3.48 17.55
C GLU A 41 16.70 -4.91 17.30
N ASP A 42 17.07 -5.52 16.17
CA ASP A 42 16.70 -6.91 15.90
C ASP A 42 17.37 -7.87 16.88
N MET A 43 18.59 -7.57 17.30
CA MET A 43 19.28 -8.35 18.32
C MET A 43 18.50 -8.37 19.64
N GLU A 44 17.91 -7.24 20.03
CA GLU A 44 17.06 -7.16 21.22
C GLU A 44 15.76 -7.95 21.03
N LYS A 45 15.20 -7.96 19.84
CA LYS A 45 13.94 -8.62 19.51
C LYS A 45 14.10 -10.14 19.37
N TYR A 46 15.06 -10.60 18.58
CA TYR A 46 15.17 -12.00 18.16
C TYR A 46 16.16 -12.81 19.01
N ARG A 47 17.04 -12.16 19.77
CA ARG A 47 18.03 -12.80 20.65
C ARG A 47 17.78 -12.51 22.13
N PRO A 48 16.58 -12.78 22.67
CA PRO A 48 16.30 -12.53 24.08
C PRO A 48 16.93 -13.61 24.94
N GLN A 49 18.05 -13.33 25.60
CA GLN A 49 18.62 -14.07 26.72
C GLN A 49 18.88 -15.59 26.53
N ASP A 50 18.52 -16.16 25.38
CA ASP A 50 18.73 -17.57 25.07
C ASP A 50 19.78 -17.72 23.98
N GLU A 51 20.93 -18.29 24.34
CA GLU A 51 22.03 -18.60 23.41
C GLU A 51 21.62 -19.59 22.31
N ASN A 52 20.44 -20.23 22.42
CA ASN A 52 19.90 -21.19 21.47
C ASN A 52 18.77 -20.63 20.62
N SER A 53 18.57 -19.32 20.55
CA SER A 53 17.50 -18.70 19.76
C SER A 53 17.61 -18.95 18.25
N GLY A 54 18.78 -19.43 17.77
CA GLY A 54 19.03 -19.63 16.35
C GLY A 54 19.48 -18.36 15.62
N TYR A 55 19.49 -17.21 16.28
CA TYR A 55 19.88 -15.93 15.73
C TYR A 55 21.29 -15.53 16.19
N ASP A 56 22.21 -15.42 15.25
CA ASP A 56 23.58 -14.97 15.43
C ASP A 56 23.78 -13.58 14.83
N TYR A 57 24.93 -12.93 15.08
CA TYR A 57 25.20 -11.56 14.60
C TYR A 57 25.20 -11.38 13.09
N ASP A 58 25.41 -12.46 12.34
CA ASP A 58 25.42 -12.50 10.88
C ASP A 58 24.13 -13.07 10.29
N THR A 59 23.15 -13.42 11.13
CA THR A 59 21.84 -13.89 10.69
C THR A 59 21.13 -12.79 9.90
N LYS A 60 20.52 -13.18 8.79
CA LYS A 60 19.64 -12.31 8.02
C LYS A 60 18.20 -12.54 8.45
N VAL A 61 17.46 -11.45 8.63
CA VAL A 61 16.07 -11.44 9.04
C VAL A 61 15.24 -10.68 8.01
N GLY A 62 13.95 -11.01 7.94
CA GLY A 62 12.99 -10.29 7.10
C GLY A 62 12.87 -8.82 7.51
N ARG A 63 12.83 -7.93 6.53
CA ARG A 63 12.73 -6.47 6.74
C ARG A 63 11.39 -5.92 6.36
N ASP A 64 10.71 -6.55 5.41
CA ASP A 64 9.43 -6.10 4.91
C ASP A 64 8.63 -7.29 4.37
N GLY A 65 7.35 -7.06 4.10
CA GLY A 65 6.46 -8.01 3.44
C GLY A 65 6.34 -9.37 4.15
N VAL A 66 6.26 -10.41 3.36
CA VAL A 66 6.16 -11.80 3.83
C VAL A 66 7.40 -12.23 4.61
N GLU A 67 8.59 -11.80 4.18
CA GLU A 67 9.84 -12.12 4.88
C GLU A 67 9.82 -11.61 6.32
N TYR A 68 9.32 -10.39 6.55
CA TYR A 68 9.21 -9.82 7.91
C TYR A 68 8.07 -10.44 8.71
N THR A 69 6.90 -10.53 8.10
CA THR A 69 5.68 -10.94 8.80
C THR A 69 5.74 -12.41 9.23
N PHE A 70 6.35 -13.25 8.40
CA PHE A 70 6.44 -14.68 8.64
C PHE A 70 7.86 -15.13 9.03
N GLU A 71 8.71 -14.23 9.54
CA GLU A 71 10.07 -14.55 9.98
C GLU A 71 10.10 -15.78 10.91
N ASP A 72 9.26 -15.83 11.92
CA ASP A 72 9.18 -16.95 12.88
C ASP A 72 8.83 -18.31 12.23
N TRP A 73 8.18 -18.28 11.06
CA TRP A 73 7.82 -19.47 10.30
C TRP A 73 8.86 -19.83 9.26
N LEU A 74 9.47 -18.82 8.64
CA LEU A 74 10.46 -18.98 7.58
C LEU A 74 11.85 -19.27 8.14
N HIS A 75 12.13 -18.82 9.36
CA HIS A 75 13.39 -19.07 10.03
C HIS A 75 13.51 -20.54 10.42
N GLY A 76 14.65 -21.15 10.08
CA GLY A 76 14.95 -22.51 10.48
C GLY A 76 15.60 -22.59 11.86
N THR A 77 16.09 -23.76 12.22
CA THR A 77 16.89 -23.96 13.41
C THR A 77 18.33 -24.29 13.01
N ASN A 78 19.29 -23.58 13.58
CA ASN A 78 20.71 -23.84 13.29
C ASN A 78 21.12 -25.20 13.81
N GLY A 79 21.92 -25.94 13.03
CA GLY A 79 22.60 -27.13 13.48
C GLY A 79 23.79 -26.78 14.38
N THR A 80 24.27 -27.72 15.15
CA THR A 80 25.47 -27.58 15.99
C THR A 80 26.58 -28.52 15.55
N ALA A 81 27.82 -28.03 15.58
CA ALA A 81 28.99 -28.83 15.27
C ALA A 81 30.09 -28.63 16.28
N ARG A 82 30.71 -29.74 16.68
CA ARG A 82 31.91 -29.71 17.51
C ARG A 82 33.16 -29.64 16.63
N VAL A 83 33.85 -28.50 16.69
CA VAL A 83 35.08 -28.28 15.95
C VAL A 83 36.29 -28.49 16.86
N THR A 84 37.19 -29.41 16.49
CA THR A 84 38.45 -29.61 17.21
C THR A 84 39.56 -28.88 16.46
N ARG A 85 40.29 -28.01 17.18
CA ARG A 85 41.39 -27.22 16.62
C ARG A 85 42.69 -27.56 17.30
N THR A 86 43.81 -27.46 16.58
CA THR A 86 45.17 -27.52 17.17
C THR A 86 45.45 -26.23 17.96
N SER A 87 46.53 -26.23 18.74
CA SER A 87 47.01 -25.01 19.44
C SER A 87 47.37 -23.86 18.48
N SER A 88 47.60 -24.17 17.21
CA SER A 88 47.85 -23.20 16.13
C SER A 88 46.57 -22.75 15.41
N GLY A 89 45.39 -23.18 15.87
CA GLY A 89 44.09 -22.78 15.28
C GLY A 89 43.59 -23.65 14.12
N THR A 90 44.39 -24.62 13.63
CA THR A 90 44.03 -25.48 12.52
C THR A 90 42.93 -26.45 12.93
N ILE A 91 41.82 -26.50 12.16
CA ILE A 91 40.72 -27.46 12.37
C ILE A 91 41.22 -28.86 12.01
N THR A 92 41.12 -29.78 12.98
CA THR A 92 41.49 -31.18 12.80
C THR A 92 40.31 -32.13 12.66
N SER A 93 39.13 -31.72 13.13
CA SER A 93 37.92 -32.49 13.03
C SER A 93 36.71 -31.58 13.21
N THR A 94 35.68 -31.81 12.43
CA THR A 94 34.32 -31.24 12.59
C THR A 94 33.34 -32.41 12.69
N VAL A 95 32.57 -32.46 13.77
CA VAL A 95 31.54 -33.46 14.02
C VAL A 95 30.23 -32.72 14.24
N TYR A 96 29.29 -32.87 13.30
CA TYR A 96 27.93 -32.36 13.47
C TYR A 96 27.23 -33.13 14.59
N THR A 97 26.74 -32.41 15.60
CA THR A 97 26.04 -32.99 16.75
C THR A 97 24.54 -32.87 16.60
N GLU A 98 24.09 -31.84 15.88
CA GLU A 98 22.71 -31.62 15.49
C GLU A 98 22.64 -31.12 14.07
N ASP A 99 21.75 -31.66 13.27
CA ASP A 99 21.53 -31.22 11.89
C ASP A 99 20.65 -29.95 11.89
N PRO A 100 20.91 -28.99 10.98
CA PRO A 100 20.05 -27.84 10.80
C PRO A 100 18.66 -28.25 10.30
N VAL A 101 17.62 -27.61 10.80
CA VAL A 101 16.23 -27.81 10.39
C VAL A 101 15.78 -26.61 9.56
N PRO A 102 15.37 -26.79 8.29
CA PRO A 102 14.88 -25.69 7.49
C PRO A 102 13.58 -25.11 8.06
N GLY A 103 13.31 -23.85 7.79
CA GLY A 103 12.04 -23.20 8.11
C GLY A 103 10.86 -23.78 7.32
N ASN A 104 9.69 -23.29 7.63
CA ASN A 104 8.45 -23.73 7.00
C ASN A 104 8.24 -23.06 5.63
N HIS A 105 7.29 -23.58 4.86
CA HIS A 105 6.82 -22.97 3.64
C HIS A 105 5.61 -22.08 3.93
N VAL A 106 5.59 -20.90 3.31
CA VAL A 106 4.43 -20.00 3.30
C VAL A 106 3.84 -20.01 1.90
N TYR A 107 2.54 -20.25 1.80
CA TYR A 107 1.78 -20.24 0.55
C TYR A 107 0.91 -19.00 0.52
N LEU A 108 1.05 -18.20 -0.52
CA LEU A 108 0.28 -16.98 -0.71
C LEU A 108 -0.91 -17.23 -1.63
N THR A 109 -1.94 -16.41 -1.51
CA THR A 109 -3.08 -16.39 -2.43
C THR A 109 -2.75 -15.69 -3.75
N ILE A 110 -1.59 -15.04 -3.83
CA ILE A 110 -1.14 -14.28 -4.99
C ILE A 110 -0.91 -15.21 -6.19
N ASP A 111 -1.59 -14.92 -7.30
CA ASP A 111 -1.32 -15.51 -8.60
C ASP A 111 -0.19 -14.72 -9.28
N ILE A 112 0.98 -15.32 -9.40
CA ILE A 112 2.17 -14.63 -9.91
C ILE A 112 2.02 -14.16 -11.37
N GLN A 113 1.22 -14.85 -12.20
CA GLN A 113 0.99 -14.42 -13.59
C GLN A 113 0.04 -13.22 -13.63
N LEU A 114 -0.95 -13.20 -12.75
CA LEU A 114 -1.83 -12.05 -12.58
C LEU A 114 -1.06 -10.86 -12.00
N GLN A 115 -0.20 -11.09 -11.00
CA GLN A 115 0.67 -10.08 -10.40
C GLN A 115 1.56 -9.41 -11.46
N GLU A 116 2.24 -10.20 -12.28
CA GLU A 116 3.03 -9.70 -13.42
C GLU A 116 2.20 -8.82 -14.35
N ALA A 117 1.01 -9.29 -14.73
CA ALA A 117 0.15 -8.54 -15.63
C ALA A 117 -0.31 -7.21 -15.01
N VAL A 118 -0.66 -7.22 -13.72
CA VAL A 118 -1.14 -6.05 -12.99
C VAL A 118 -0.02 -5.02 -12.79
N GLU A 119 1.19 -5.44 -12.44
CA GLU A 119 2.34 -4.54 -12.30
C GLU A 119 2.69 -3.86 -13.63
N ARG A 120 2.72 -4.63 -14.73
CA ARG A 120 2.96 -4.06 -16.06
C ARG A 120 1.88 -3.08 -16.52
N ILE A 121 0.61 -3.39 -16.22
CA ILE A 121 -0.51 -2.49 -16.52
C ILE A 121 -0.38 -1.19 -15.71
N LEU A 122 -0.03 -1.30 -14.42
CA LEU A 122 0.15 -0.15 -13.55
C LEU A 122 1.28 0.75 -14.04
N GLU A 123 2.46 0.18 -14.30
CA GLU A 123 3.63 0.91 -14.82
C GLU A 123 3.30 1.61 -16.14
N THR A 124 2.74 0.88 -17.12
CA THR A 124 2.38 1.43 -18.42
C THR A 124 1.33 2.53 -18.27
N GLY A 125 0.31 2.31 -17.44
CA GLY A 125 -0.76 3.29 -17.20
C GLY A 125 -0.25 4.58 -16.57
N ILE A 126 0.63 4.49 -15.58
CA ILE A 126 1.26 5.67 -14.96
C ILE A 126 2.10 6.44 -15.99
N TYR A 127 2.89 5.72 -16.80
CA TYR A 127 3.69 6.35 -17.86
C TYR A 127 2.82 7.09 -18.90
N GLU A 128 1.75 6.45 -19.39
CA GLU A 128 0.83 7.07 -20.35
C GLU A 128 0.10 8.29 -19.76
N LEU A 129 -0.30 8.21 -18.49
CA LEU A 129 -0.94 9.32 -17.78
C LEU A 129 0.04 10.48 -17.56
N GLN A 130 1.32 10.21 -17.27
CA GLN A 130 2.34 11.25 -17.13
C GLN A 130 2.58 11.97 -18.47
N LEU A 131 2.71 11.23 -19.58
CA LEU A 131 2.84 11.83 -20.91
C LEU A 131 1.68 12.77 -21.23
N LYS A 132 0.45 12.35 -20.92
CA LYS A 132 -0.73 13.19 -21.14
C LYS A 132 -0.71 14.43 -20.23
N ARG A 133 -0.28 14.29 -19.00
CA ARG A 133 -0.14 15.41 -18.05
C ARG A 133 0.89 16.43 -18.55
N ASP A 134 2.02 15.97 -19.09
CA ASP A 134 3.07 16.82 -19.65
C ASP A 134 2.55 17.61 -20.85
N GLU A 135 1.76 16.98 -21.73
CA GLU A 135 1.10 17.64 -22.86
C GLU A 135 0.11 18.71 -22.38
N ASP A 136 -0.73 18.39 -21.40
CA ASP A 136 -1.71 19.33 -20.82
C ASP A 136 -0.98 20.50 -20.11
N ASN A 137 0.04 20.23 -19.32
CA ASN A 137 0.84 21.23 -18.61
C ASN A 137 1.56 22.18 -19.59
N ALA A 138 2.10 21.65 -20.68
CA ALA A 138 2.71 22.45 -21.74
C ALA A 138 1.68 23.40 -22.38
N LYS A 139 0.46 22.90 -22.64
CA LYS A 139 -0.65 23.70 -23.18
C LYS A 139 -1.07 24.80 -22.19
N TYR A 140 -1.30 24.48 -20.91
CA TYR A 140 -1.68 25.44 -19.88
C TYR A 140 -0.62 26.55 -19.72
N THR A 141 0.66 26.16 -19.74
CA THR A 141 1.77 27.11 -19.68
C THR A 141 1.77 28.07 -20.89
N MET A 142 1.53 27.56 -22.11
CA MET A 142 1.44 28.40 -23.32
C MET A 142 0.22 29.32 -23.29
N GLU A 143 -0.89 28.89 -22.70
CA GLU A 143 -2.11 29.70 -22.55
C GLU A 143 -2.04 30.68 -21.38
N GLY A 144 -0.96 30.64 -20.57
CA GLY A 144 -0.81 31.50 -19.37
C GLY A 144 -1.67 31.08 -18.18
N LYS A 145 -2.21 29.86 -18.20
CA LYS A 145 -3.02 29.25 -17.13
C LYS A 145 -2.14 28.49 -16.16
N LEU A 146 -1.28 29.20 -15.44
CA LEU A 146 -0.29 28.57 -14.54
C LEU A 146 -0.93 27.88 -13.31
N ASP A 147 -2.12 28.28 -12.95
CA ASP A 147 -2.94 27.68 -11.89
C ASP A 147 -3.58 26.32 -12.29
N GLU A 148 -3.59 26.02 -13.59
CA GLU A 148 -4.03 24.72 -14.12
C GLU A 148 -2.88 23.70 -14.26
N VAL A 149 -1.63 24.13 -14.13
CA VAL A 149 -0.46 23.26 -14.20
C VAL A 149 -0.44 22.35 -12.98
N ARG A 150 -0.29 21.03 -13.22
CA ARG A 150 -0.35 19.99 -12.19
C ARG A 150 1.01 19.38 -11.95
N GLU A 151 1.21 18.92 -10.71
CA GLU A 151 2.40 18.17 -10.32
C GLU A 151 2.48 16.81 -11.04
N ASP A 152 3.67 16.25 -11.11
CA ASP A 152 3.92 14.94 -11.70
C ASP A 152 3.20 13.82 -10.93
N ILE A 153 2.93 12.73 -11.62
CA ILE A 153 2.29 11.56 -11.02
C ILE A 153 3.34 10.78 -10.23
N GLN A 154 3.20 10.79 -8.92
CA GLN A 154 4.18 10.17 -8.02
C GLN A 154 4.09 8.63 -7.94
N GLY A 155 3.00 8.05 -8.40
CA GLY A 155 2.82 6.61 -8.36
C GLY A 155 1.37 6.18 -8.34
N GLY A 156 1.17 4.89 -8.07
CA GLY A 156 -0.16 4.30 -7.99
C GLY A 156 -0.16 2.90 -7.40
N ALA A 157 -1.35 2.33 -7.23
CA ALA A 157 -1.53 0.97 -6.75
C ALA A 157 -2.72 0.30 -7.43
N ILE A 158 -2.66 -1.03 -7.55
CA ILE A 158 -3.77 -1.88 -7.99
C ILE A 158 -3.86 -3.08 -7.05
N VAL A 159 -5.07 -3.37 -6.56
CA VAL A 159 -5.37 -4.56 -5.78
C VAL A 159 -6.47 -5.35 -6.48
N VAL A 160 -6.25 -6.65 -6.65
CA VAL A 160 -7.23 -7.57 -7.23
C VAL A 160 -7.62 -8.59 -6.17
N VAL A 161 -8.92 -8.65 -5.85
CA VAL A 161 -9.47 -9.50 -4.78
C VAL A 161 -10.53 -10.42 -5.35
N ASP A 162 -10.53 -11.70 -4.95
CA ASP A 162 -11.65 -12.60 -5.22
C ASP A 162 -12.85 -12.19 -4.37
N VAL A 163 -13.94 -11.79 -5.04
CA VAL A 163 -15.15 -11.28 -4.37
C VAL A 163 -15.90 -12.33 -3.56
N LYS A 164 -15.58 -13.61 -3.70
CA LYS A 164 -16.25 -14.71 -2.99
C LYS A 164 -15.50 -15.10 -1.72
N THR A 165 -14.17 -15.06 -1.77
CA THR A 165 -13.33 -15.50 -0.66
C THR A 165 -12.72 -14.34 0.11
N GLY A 166 -12.57 -13.16 -0.52
CA GLY A 166 -11.85 -12.02 0.03
C GLY A 166 -10.34 -12.13 -0.16
N GLU A 167 -9.85 -13.19 -0.80
CA GLU A 167 -8.41 -13.42 -1.00
C GLU A 167 -7.84 -12.41 -2.00
N PRO A 168 -6.75 -11.70 -1.65
CA PRO A 168 -6.01 -10.90 -2.60
C PRO A 168 -5.27 -11.83 -3.59
N LEU A 169 -5.52 -11.62 -4.88
CA LEU A 169 -4.91 -12.38 -5.98
C LEU A 169 -3.72 -11.64 -6.60
N ALA A 170 -3.71 -10.32 -6.52
CA ALA A 170 -2.59 -9.48 -6.92
C ALA A 170 -2.63 -8.16 -6.12
N ILE A 171 -1.46 -7.67 -5.72
CA ILE A 171 -1.27 -6.39 -5.03
C ILE A 171 -0.04 -5.72 -5.63
N ALA A 172 -0.25 -4.65 -6.40
CA ALA A 172 0.81 -3.92 -7.07
C ALA A 172 0.94 -2.49 -6.56
N SER A 173 2.16 -2.04 -6.39
CA SER A 173 2.53 -0.65 -6.08
C SER A 173 3.56 -0.18 -7.11
N TYR A 174 3.46 1.08 -7.53
CA TYR A 174 4.40 1.72 -8.45
C TYR A 174 4.80 3.10 -7.91
N PRO A 175 6.07 3.50 -7.98
CA PRO A 175 7.21 2.71 -8.49
C PRO A 175 7.51 1.48 -7.62
N THR A 176 8.27 0.55 -8.19
CA THR A 176 8.71 -0.68 -7.55
C THR A 176 10.23 -0.81 -7.60
N PHE A 177 10.77 -1.88 -7.08
CA PHE A 177 12.20 -2.15 -7.01
C PHE A 177 12.51 -3.61 -7.33
N ASP A 178 13.78 -3.90 -7.64
CA ASP A 178 14.26 -5.26 -7.90
C ASP A 178 14.77 -5.91 -6.62
N LEU A 179 14.13 -7.01 -6.22
CA LEU A 179 14.56 -7.79 -5.04
C LEU A 179 15.94 -8.41 -5.19
N SER A 180 16.39 -8.65 -6.41
CA SER A 180 17.71 -9.28 -6.66
C SER A 180 18.87 -8.34 -6.37
N SER A 181 18.67 -7.02 -6.45
CA SER A 181 19.66 -5.99 -6.19
C SER A 181 19.37 -5.12 -4.96
N ILE A 182 18.29 -5.40 -4.22
CA ILE A 182 17.79 -4.56 -3.12
C ILE A 182 18.87 -4.17 -2.10
N ILE A 183 19.79 -5.08 -1.77
CA ILE A 183 20.84 -4.81 -0.76
C ILE A 183 21.87 -3.80 -1.29
N GLU A 184 22.16 -3.88 -2.58
CA GLU A 184 23.13 -3.02 -3.26
C GLU A 184 22.54 -1.64 -3.53
N ASP A 185 21.27 -1.61 -3.93
CA ASP A 185 20.56 -0.40 -4.36
C ASP A 185 19.82 0.31 -3.20
N TYR A 186 19.82 -0.25 -1.99
CA TYR A 186 18.98 0.21 -0.89
C TYR A 186 19.13 1.70 -0.57
N SER A 187 20.38 2.20 -0.55
CA SER A 187 20.64 3.61 -0.28
C SER A 187 20.09 4.53 -1.37
N ASP A 188 20.21 4.11 -2.62
CA ASP A 188 19.72 4.87 -3.77
C ASP A 188 18.18 4.85 -3.79
N LEU A 189 17.57 3.73 -3.43
CA LEU A 189 16.11 3.58 -3.32
C LEU A 189 15.48 4.42 -2.20
N LEU A 190 16.21 4.61 -1.09
CA LEU A 190 15.79 5.50 0.01
C LEU A 190 15.82 6.98 -0.38
N GLU A 191 16.74 7.38 -1.27
CA GLU A 191 16.88 8.76 -1.76
C GLU A 191 16.12 9.00 -3.07
N ALA A 192 15.54 7.94 -3.66
CA ALA A 192 14.84 8.02 -4.94
C ALA A 192 13.55 8.82 -4.83
N GLU A 193 13.27 9.61 -5.87
CA GLU A 193 11.99 10.30 -6.01
C GLU A 193 10.84 9.29 -6.05
N ASN A 194 9.70 9.69 -5.52
CA ASN A 194 8.47 8.90 -5.52
C ASN A 194 8.51 7.60 -4.69
N ASP A 195 9.40 7.50 -3.71
CA ASP A 195 9.42 6.46 -2.67
C ASP A 195 9.15 5.04 -3.20
N PRO A 196 10.06 4.43 -3.99
CA PRO A 196 9.83 3.10 -4.57
C PRO A 196 9.69 1.99 -3.54
N LEU A 197 10.21 2.16 -2.32
CA LEU A 197 10.06 1.19 -1.23
C LEU A 197 8.69 1.26 -0.54
N PHE A 198 7.93 2.34 -0.75
CA PHE A 198 6.64 2.53 -0.10
C PHE A 198 5.54 1.66 -0.73
N ASN A 199 4.98 0.74 0.03
CA ASN A 199 3.86 -0.10 -0.42
C ASN A 199 2.55 0.71 -0.46
N ARG A 200 2.30 1.37 -1.61
CA ARG A 200 1.12 2.21 -1.81
C ARG A 200 -0.20 1.47 -1.71
N ALA A 201 -0.19 0.19 -2.03
CA ALA A 201 -1.39 -0.63 -1.99
C ALA A 201 -1.88 -0.91 -0.57
N LEU A 202 -0.94 -1.11 0.38
CA LEU A 202 -1.27 -1.46 1.76
C LEU A 202 -1.13 -0.28 2.72
N ASN A 203 -0.20 0.64 2.46
CA ASN A 203 0.14 1.73 3.37
C ASN A 203 -0.27 3.11 2.85
N GLY A 204 -0.73 3.22 1.60
CA GLY A 204 -1.22 4.46 1.03
C GLY A 204 -2.62 4.82 1.56
N ALA A 205 -2.77 6.03 2.09
CA ALA A 205 -4.05 6.58 2.47
C ALA A 205 -4.45 7.68 1.49
N TYR A 206 -5.49 7.44 0.70
CA TYR A 206 -5.92 8.32 -0.38
C TYR A 206 -7.37 8.75 -0.19
N GLU A 207 -7.69 9.96 -0.61
CA GLU A 207 -9.06 10.45 -0.66
C GLU A 207 -9.86 9.66 -1.72
N PRO A 208 -10.98 9.01 -1.35
CA PRO A 208 -11.72 8.13 -2.24
C PRO A 208 -12.40 8.88 -3.40
N GLY A 209 -12.69 10.17 -3.24
CA GLY A 209 -13.39 10.96 -4.23
C GLY A 209 -14.74 10.33 -4.62
N SER A 210 -15.05 10.33 -5.91
CA SER A 210 -16.33 9.80 -6.44
C SER A 210 -16.53 8.30 -6.26
N THR A 211 -15.49 7.54 -5.90
CA THR A 211 -15.65 6.11 -5.58
C THR A 211 -16.39 5.87 -4.27
N PHE A 212 -16.54 6.90 -3.44
CA PHE A 212 -17.34 6.86 -2.22
C PHE A 212 -18.86 7.01 -2.47
N LYS A 213 -19.28 7.54 -3.62
CA LYS A 213 -20.70 7.79 -3.95
C LYS A 213 -21.61 6.57 -3.86
N PRO A 214 -21.21 5.35 -4.26
CA PRO A 214 -22.00 4.14 -4.03
C PRO A 214 -22.33 3.90 -2.55
N CYS A 215 -21.39 4.16 -1.62
CA CYS A 215 -21.65 4.08 -0.18
C CYS A 215 -22.75 5.06 0.24
N THR A 216 -22.64 6.31 -0.18
CA THR A 216 -23.65 7.34 0.08
C THR A 216 -25.02 6.99 -0.52
N ALA A 217 -25.04 6.42 -1.75
CA ALA A 217 -26.28 5.98 -2.41
C ALA A 217 -26.96 4.87 -1.61
N ILE A 218 -26.21 3.84 -1.20
CA ILE A 218 -26.77 2.71 -0.42
C ILE A 218 -27.29 3.20 0.92
N ALA A 219 -26.55 4.07 1.60
CA ALA A 219 -27.01 4.67 2.84
C ALA A 219 -28.30 5.47 2.66
N GLY A 220 -28.35 6.35 1.65
CA GLY A 220 -29.55 7.16 1.35
C GLY A 220 -30.78 6.33 0.98
N LEU A 221 -30.61 5.25 0.21
CA LEU A 221 -31.68 4.31 -0.14
C LEU A 221 -32.16 3.52 1.08
N THR A 222 -31.25 3.02 1.89
CA THR A 222 -31.58 2.18 3.06
C THR A 222 -32.27 2.97 4.16
N GLU A 223 -31.86 4.21 4.39
CA GLU A 223 -32.45 5.12 5.39
C GLU A 223 -33.70 5.85 4.85
N ASN A 224 -34.16 5.51 3.62
CA ASN A 224 -35.30 6.15 2.96
C ASN A 224 -35.19 7.68 2.80
N ILE A 225 -33.97 8.20 2.74
CA ILE A 225 -33.69 9.60 2.38
C ILE A 225 -34.04 9.83 0.91
N ILE A 226 -33.74 8.84 0.06
CA ILE A 226 -34.12 8.76 -1.35
C ILE A 226 -34.70 7.38 -1.67
N ASN A 227 -35.34 7.28 -2.82
CA ASN A 227 -35.68 6.02 -3.46
C ASN A 227 -35.23 6.06 -4.93
N THR A 228 -35.45 5.00 -5.69
CA THR A 228 -34.99 4.89 -7.09
C THR A 228 -35.65 5.93 -8.03
N GLU A 229 -36.80 6.50 -7.65
CA GLU A 229 -37.55 7.48 -8.42
C GLU A 229 -37.32 8.93 -7.94
N THR A 230 -36.62 9.09 -6.79
CA THR A 230 -36.36 10.41 -6.25
C THR A 230 -35.46 11.16 -7.20
N GLN A 231 -35.89 12.33 -7.65
CA GLN A 231 -35.13 13.24 -8.49
C GLN A 231 -34.62 14.42 -7.68
N ILE A 232 -33.34 14.75 -7.85
CA ILE A 232 -32.68 15.91 -7.26
C ILE A 232 -32.13 16.76 -8.39
N GLU A 233 -32.38 18.06 -8.34
CA GLU A 233 -31.90 19.02 -9.35
C GLU A 233 -30.44 19.37 -9.09
N CYS A 234 -29.58 19.12 -10.07
CA CYS A 234 -28.23 19.63 -10.11
C CYS A 234 -28.20 21.04 -10.69
N THR A 235 -28.17 22.04 -9.84
CA THR A 235 -28.07 23.45 -10.24
C THR A 235 -26.62 23.91 -10.50
N GLY A 236 -25.67 23.00 -10.46
CA GLY A 236 -24.24 23.29 -10.61
C GLY A 236 -23.53 23.56 -9.30
N LEU A 237 -24.17 24.15 -8.32
CA LEU A 237 -23.64 24.46 -6.99
C LEU A 237 -24.55 23.90 -5.91
N PHE A 238 -23.96 23.34 -4.85
CA PHE A 238 -24.68 23.02 -3.63
C PHE A 238 -24.66 24.24 -2.71
N THR A 239 -25.77 24.99 -2.67
CA THR A 239 -25.83 26.34 -2.09
C THR A 239 -26.38 26.41 -0.68
N LYS A 240 -26.69 25.27 -0.05
CA LYS A 240 -27.31 25.24 1.29
C LYS A 240 -26.52 26.02 2.33
N TYR A 241 -25.19 26.03 2.23
CA TYR A 241 -24.26 26.71 3.15
C TYR A 241 -23.52 27.89 2.51
N ALA A 242 -24.08 28.45 1.44
CA ALA A 242 -23.44 29.57 0.72
C ALA A 242 -23.29 30.85 1.58
N ASP A 243 -24.20 31.08 2.54
CA ASP A 243 -24.13 32.16 3.51
C ASP A 243 -22.99 31.97 4.52
N GLN A 244 -22.48 30.75 4.68
CA GLN A 244 -21.30 30.42 5.50
C GLN A 244 -20.00 30.41 4.67
N GLY A 245 -20.08 30.78 3.38
CA GLY A 245 -18.95 30.81 2.47
C GLY A 245 -18.63 29.45 1.82
N TYR A 246 -19.51 28.46 1.95
CA TYR A 246 -19.32 27.12 1.42
C TYR A 246 -20.41 26.77 0.41
N ALA A 247 -20.01 26.65 -0.86
CA ALA A 247 -20.90 26.30 -1.97
C ALA A 247 -20.15 25.40 -2.99
N PRO A 248 -19.92 24.11 -2.68
CA PRO A 248 -19.14 23.23 -3.54
C PRO A 248 -19.82 23.00 -4.87
N ALA A 249 -19.01 22.92 -5.93
CA ALA A 249 -19.46 22.81 -7.31
C ALA A 249 -19.58 21.34 -7.79
N CYS A 250 -20.54 21.12 -8.71
CA CYS A 250 -20.51 19.94 -9.51
C CYS A 250 -19.40 20.02 -10.56
N TRP A 251 -18.77 18.90 -10.85
CA TRP A 251 -17.61 18.85 -11.75
C TRP A 251 -17.93 19.40 -13.15
N ILE A 252 -19.12 19.10 -13.71
CA ILE A 252 -19.52 19.58 -15.03
C ILE A 252 -19.70 21.12 -15.05
N TYR A 253 -20.19 21.69 -13.94
CA TYR A 253 -20.34 23.15 -13.81
C TYR A 253 -18.97 23.83 -13.82
N THR A 254 -18.01 23.26 -13.09
CA THR A 254 -16.63 23.78 -13.08
C THR A 254 -15.95 23.62 -14.44
N GLN A 255 -16.07 22.45 -15.09
CA GLN A 255 -15.44 22.21 -16.39
C GLN A 255 -16.01 23.05 -17.53
N THR A 256 -17.22 23.56 -17.39
CA THR A 256 -17.90 24.34 -18.43
C THR A 256 -18.06 25.81 -18.08
N ASP A 257 -17.28 26.32 -17.14
CA ASP A 257 -17.34 27.72 -16.67
C ASP A 257 -18.78 28.15 -16.34
N GLY A 258 -19.52 27.27 -15.65
CA GLY A 258 -20.88 27.55 -15.19
C GLY A 258 -21.98 27.37 -16.25
N GLN A 259 -21.66 26.82 -17.42
CA GLN A 259 -22.63 26.76 -18.54
C GLN A 259 -23.52 25.52 -18.49
N LEU A 260 -23.05 24.39 -17.94
CA LEU A 260 -23.77 23.13 -17.92
C LEU A 260 -24.02 22.63 -16.50
N THR A 261 -25.14 21.90 -16.36
CA THR A 261 -25.50 21.16 -15.16
C THR A 261 -26.07 19.79 -15.58
N HIS A 262 -26.21 18.83 -14.67
CA HIS A 262 -26.85 17.55 -14.98
C HIS A 262 -28.39 17.67 -15.06
N GLY A 263 -28.96 18.74 -14.50
CA GLY A 263 -30.41 18.87 -14.42
C GLY A 263 -31.00 17.98 -13.33
N TYR A 264 -32.09 17.27 -13.64
CA TYR A 264 -32.75 16.36 -12.68
C TYR A 264 -32.20 14.94 -12.87
N ASP A 265 -31.56 14.42 -11.84
CA ASP A 265 -31.04 13.06 -11.80
C ASP A 265 -31.77 12.24 -10.73
N ASN A 266 -32.03 10.96 -11.00
CA ASN A 266 -32.26 9.95 -9.99
C ASN A 266 -30.92 9.32 -9.56
N VAL A 267 -30.93 8.42 -8.57
CA VAL A 267 -29.71 7.83 -8.03
C VAL A 267 -28.88 7.08 -9.08
N THR A 268 -29.52 6.43 -10.06
CA THR A 268 -28.83 5.68 -11.14
C THR A 268 -28.14 6.65 -12.10
N GLU A 269 -28.84 7.71 -12.50
CA GLU A 269 -28.29 8.76 -13.36
C GLU A 269 -27.17 9.51 -12.62
N ALA A 270 -27.37 9.85 -11.35
CA ALA A 270 -26.35 10.54 -10.54
C ALA A 270 -25.06 9.74 -10.35
N ILE A 271 -25.14 8.39 -10.22
CA ILE A 271 -23.95 7.53 -10.20
C ILE A 271 -23.27 7.52 -11.57
N LYS A 272 -24.04 7.32 -12.65
CA LYS A 272 -23.55 7.29 -14.03
C LYS A 272 -22.82 8.58 -14.40
N ASP A 273 -23.42 9.72 -14.07
CA ASP A 273 -22.92 11.05 -14.41
C ASP A 273 -22.01 11.63 -13.33
N SER A 274 -21.77 10.88 -12.24
CA SER A 274 -20.97 11.29 -11.08
C SER A 274 -21.37 12.68 -10.53
N CYS A 275 -22.68 12.92 -10.40
CA CYS A 275 -23.22 14.21 -9.99
C CYS A 275 -22.89 14.56 -8.54
N ASN A 276 -22.02 15.56 -8.32
CA ASN A 276 -21.64 15.95 -6.96
C ASN A 276 -22.83 16.53 -6.17
N VAL A 277 -23.62 17.42 -6.78
CA VAL A 277 -24.75 18.09 -6.09
C VAL A 277 -25.80 17.09 -5.59
N PHE A 278 -26.05 16.03 -6.38
CA PHE A 278 -26.93 14.95 -5.94
C PHE A 278 -26.42 14.31 -4.64
N PHE A 279 -25.15 13.92 -4.63
CA PHE A 279 -24.56 13.23 -3.48
C PHE A 279 -24.31 14.14 -2.28
N TYR A 280 -23.98 15.41 -2.47
CA TYR A 280 -23.96 16.40 -1.38
C TYR A 280 -25.34 16.52 -0.72
N THR A 281 -26.42 16.57 -1.52
CA THR A 281 -27.78 16.65 -1.00
C THR A 281 -28.16 15.40 -0.22
N VAL A 282 -27.81 14.21 -0.71
CA VAL A 282 -28.10 12.94 -0.01
C VAL A 282 -27.29 12.83 1.28
N ALA A 283 -25.98 13.14 1.24
CA ALA A 283 -25.10 13.07 2.40
C ALA A 283 -25.53 14.05 3.49
N ASP A 284 -25.88 15.29 3.12
CA ASP A 284 -26.37 16.31 4.02
C ASP A 284 -27.67 15.91 4.72
N ASN A 285 -28.63 15.33 3.98
CA ASN A 285 -29.87 14.84 4.56
C ASN A 285 -29.68 13.59 5.44
N LEU A 286 -28.69 12.78 5.13
CA LEU A 286 -28.32 11.59 5.91
C LEU A 286 -27.65 11.96 7.22
N GLY A 287 -26.77 12.96 7.17
CA GLY A 287 -25.92 13.41 8.27
C GLY A 287 -24.68 12.53 8.47
N ILE A 288 -23.61 13.16 8.98
CA ILE A 288 -22.28 12.55 9.10
C ILE A 288 -22.29 11.24 9.88
N ARG A 289 -23.04 11.14 11.00
CA ARG A 289 -23.04 9.95 11.85
C ARG A 289 -23.58 8.72 11.12
N LYS A 290 -24.62 8.88 10.32
CA LYS A 290 -25.16 7.78 9.51
C LYS A 290 -24.23 7.42 8.36
N LEU A 291 -23.70 8.43 7.67
CA LEU A 291 -22.74 8.20 6.60
C LEU A 291 -21.52 7.41 7.10
N MET A 292 -20.98 7.76 8.27
CA MET A 292 -19.90 7.05 8.95
C MET A 292 -20.26 5.59 9.30
N GLU A 293 -21.47 5.36 9.83
CA GLU A 293 -21.95 4.01 10.15
C GLU A 293 -21.93 3.10 8.90
N TYR A 294 -22.42 3.62 7.77
CA TYR A 294 -22.40 2.86 6.52
C TYR A 294 -21.00 2.68 5.96
N ALA A 295 -20.15 3.70 6.00
CA ALA A 295 -18.77 3.61 5.58
C ALA A 295 -18.03 2.51 6.38
N LYS A 296 -18.22 2.49 7.69
CA LYS A 296 -17.66 1.46 8.57
C LYS A 296 -18.20 0.05 8.25
N ASN A 297 -19.50 -0.07 7.94
CA ASN A 297 -20.09 -1.34 7.53
C ASN A 297 -19.54 -1.86 6.18
N PHE A 298 -18.98 -0.98 5.35
CA PHE A 298 -18.21 -1.34 4.15
C PHE A 298 -16.72 -1.62 4.45
N GLY A 299 -16.30 -1.57 5.71
CA GLY A 299 -14.92 -1.82 6.13
C GLY A 299 -13.98 -0.61 5.97
N LEU A 300 -14.51 0.57 5.62
CA LEU A 300 -13.67 1.77 5.48
C LEU A 300 -13.22 2.25 6.87
N GLY A 301 -11.93 2.54 7.01
CA GLY A 301 -11.33 2.93 8.28
C GLY A 301 -11.09 1.79 9.27
N GLU A 302 -11.27 0.54 8.86
CA GLU A 302 -11.03 -0.67 9.66
C GLU A 302 -9.89 -1.50 9.03
N SER A 303 -9.23 -2.34 9.85
CA SER A 303 -8.26 -3.31 9.34
C SER A 303 -8.95 -4.33 8.42
N THR A 304 -8.31 -4.65 7.31
CA THR A 304 -8.82 -5.67 6.36
C THR A 304 -8.57 -7.08 6.86
N GLY A 305 -7.64 -7.26 7.80
CA GLY A 305 -7.20 -8.54 8.33
C GLY A 305 -6.18 -9.25 7.43
N ILE A 306 -5.56 -8.53 6.48
CA ILE A 306 -4.39 -9.04 5.76
C ILE A 306 -3.24 -9.22 6.75
N GLU A 307 -2.46 -10.29 6.60
CA GLU A 307 -1.35 -10.59 7.51
C GLU A 307 -0.18 -9.61 7.39
N LEU A 308 -0.06 -8.92 6.26
CA LEU A 308 0.98 -7.90 6.05
C LEU A 308 0.63 -6.61 6.79
N SER A 309 1.65 -5.78 7.03
CA SER A 309 1.45 -4.45 7.61
C SER A 309 0.57 -3.59 6.70
N GLU A 310 -0.51 -3.06 7.24
CA GLU A 310 -1.44 -2.18 6.54
C GLU A 310 -1.72 -0.90 7.32
N THR A 311 -2.03 0.17 6.61
CA THR A 311 -2.52 1.41 7.19
C THR A 311 -4.05 1.45 7.07
N THR A 312 -4.74 1.54 8.20
CA THR A 312 -6.19 1.78 8.20
C THR A 312 -6.49 3.20 7.75
N GLY A 313 -7.54 3.37 6.94
CA GLY A 313 -7.99 4.70 6.53
C GLY A 313 -8.46 5.54 7.73
N ASN A 314 -8.35 6.83 7.62
CA ASN A 314 -8.89 7.78 8.60
C ASN A 314 -10.16 8.42 8.05
N MET A 315 -11.32 8.02 8.60
CA MET A 315 -12.60 8.62 8.23
C MET A 315 -12.79 9.96 8.92
N SER A 316 -12.99 11.04 8.14
CA SER A 316 -13.31 12.35 8.68
C SER A 316 -14.65 12.32 9.41
N ASN A 317 -14.64 12.68 10.68
CA ASN A 317 -15.84 12.71 11.53
C ASN A 317 -15.61 13.60 12.76
N PRO A 318 -16.67 14.03 13.46
CA PRO A 318 -16.55 14.89 14.64
C PRO A 318 -15.66 14.31 15.75
N ASP A 319 -15.62 12.99 15.88
CA ASP A 319 -14.87 12.32 16.94
C ASP A 319 -13.36 12.27 16.64
N ASN A 320 -12.96 12.25 15.34
CA ASN A 320 -11.56 12.28 14.92
C ASN A 320 -10.97 13.70 14.90
N HIS A 321 -11.81 14.74 14.91
CA HIS A 321 -11.40 16.12 15.07
C HIS A 321 -10.94 16.49 16.50
N LEU A 322 -10.93 15.54 17.43
CA LEU A 322 -10.42 15.76 18.80
C LEU A 322 -8.95 16.22 18.85
N ASN A 323 -8.18 16.06 17.78
CA ASN A 323 -6.83 16.60 17.63
C ASN A 323 -6.78 17.97 16.93
N TYR A 324 -7.88 18.42 16.36
CA TYR A 324 -8.12 19.73 15.78
C TYR A 324 -9.33 20.29 16.51
N ASP A 325 -9.30 21.52 16.88
CA ASP A 325 -10.30 22.24 17.69
C ASP A 325 -11.74 21.78 17.35
N VAL A 326 -12.40 21.06 18.27
CA VAL A 326 -13.73 20.44 18.06
C VAL A 326 -14.79 21.51 17.74
N ASP A 327 -14.52 22.75 18.11
CA ASP A 327 -15.37 23.91 17.83
C ASP A 327 -15.33 24.31 16.33
N SER A 328 -14.45 23.70 15.52
CA SER A 328 -14.35 23.99 14.08
C SER A 328 -15.29 23.17 13.21
N TRP A 329 -15.90 22.09 13.74
CA TRP A 329 -16.86 21.30 12.97
C TRP A 329 -18.15 22.09 12.72
N VAL A 330 -18.53 22.21 11.44
CA VAL A 330 -19.78 22.83 11.02
C VAL A 330 -20.66 21.81 10.30
N ASP A 331 -21.98 22.03 10.27
CA ASP A 331 -22.93 21.11 9.64
C ASP A 331 -22.64 20.84 8.14
N GLY A 332 -21.92 21.75 7.48
CA GLY A 332 -21.51 21.63 6.09
C GLY A 332 -20.38 20.61 5.85
N ASP A 333 -19.63 20.20 6.87
CA ASP A 333 -18.46 19.32 6.73
C ASP A 333 -18.85 17.91 6.26
N THR A 334 -20.11 17.51 6.46
CA THR A 334 -20.64 16.22 5.94
C THR A 334 -20.61 16.13 4.40
N VAL A 335 -20.54 17.26 3.70
CA VAL A 335 -20.58 17.29 2.23
C VAL A 335 -19.18 17.42 1.61
N GLN A 336 -18.14 17.57 2.41
CA GLN A 336 -16.75 17.50 1.99
C GLN A 336 -16.33 16.04 1.83
#